data_83d41d3b5764a7bf15b427dc1f7c1017
#
_entry.id   83d41d3b5764a7bf15b427dc1f7c1017
#
_cell.length_a   1.000
_cell.length_b   1.000
_cell.length_c   1.000
_cell.angle_alpha   90.00
_cell.angle_beta   90.00
_cell.angle_gamma   90.00
#
_symmetry.space_group_name_H-M   'P 1'
#
loop_
_entity.id
_entity.type
_entity.pdbx_description
1 polymer ?
#
loop_
_entity_poly.entity_id
_entity_poly.type
_entity_poly.pdbx_seq_one_letter_code
_entity_poly.pdbx_strand_id
1 'polypeptide(L)'
;MNYSIIIYIIGMILEIEAVFMALPAITALIYQETSGVTFLITIALCLVIGLPLTRKKPTRKAFYTKEGFVTVALSWIVLSIIGAIPFVISRSIPNPVDALFETVSGFTTTGASILSDVEALPHCMLMWRSFTHWIGGMGVLVFILSLLPLTGGYHMNLMKAESPGPSVSKLAPKVQSTAKILYSIYFVMTVIQILLLLVGGMPLFDSICTAFGTAGTGGFGIKNDSMASYSTYLQVVITVFMILFGVNFNAYFFIITKKFAQAFKMEEVRYYFGIIGIAILIITCNIYHIFGNAAKAFQQAAFQVGSIITTTGYATTDFNTWPEISRTILVLLMFIGACAGSTGGGIKVSRILILCKTVRKELHIFLHPNAIKKIKMDGKAIPHEVVRSTNIFFIVYVLIFASSILLIAFDDFDLTTNFTAVAATFNNIGPGLELVGPTGNFGMFSWFSKLILTFDMLAGRLEIFPLLILFVRDTWKKF
;
A
#
# COMPACT_ATOMS: atom_id res chain seq x y z
N MET A 1 8.87 8.75 27.23
CA MET A 1 9.18 8.47 25.82
C MET A 1 10.67 8.66 25.57
N ASN A 2 11.29 7.79 24.76
CA ASN A 2 12.71 7.85 24.43
C ASN A 2 12.95 8.60 23.12
N TYR A 3 12.98 9.93 23.19
CA TYR A 3 13.18 10.80 22.02
C TYR A 3 14.50 10.52 21.28
N SER A 4 15.56 10.19 22.01
CA SER A 4 16.91 9.96 21.43
C SER A 4 16.90 8.81 20.41
N ILE A 5 16.14 7.73 20.67
CA ILE A 5 16.01 6.61 19.74
C ILE A 5 15.16 7.00 18.50
N ILE A 6 14.06 7.73 18.71
CA ILE A 6 13.19 8.18 17.62
C ILE A 6 13.99 9.06 16.66
N ILE A 7 14.72 10.06 17.19
CA ILE A 7 15.56 10.97 16.38
C ILE A 7 16.64 10.18 15.65
N TYR A 8 17.30 9.22 16.32
CA TYR A 8 18.32 8.37 15.69
C TYR A 8 17.75 7.55 14.51
N ILE A 9 16.57 6.95 14.68
CA ILE A 9 15.93 6.15 13.62
C ILE A 9 15.51 7.06 12.46
N ILE A 10 14.95 8.25 12.72
CA ILE A 10 14.62 9.22 11.68
C ILE A 10 15.87 9.63 10.90
N GLY A 11 17.00 9.89 11.58
CA GLY A 11 18.27 10.17 10.92
C GLY A 11 18.70 9.04 9.97
N MET A 12 18.63 7.79 10.41
CA MET A 12 18.94 6.63 9.55
C MET A 12 17.99 6.53 8.34
N ILE A 13 16.72 6.86 8.52
CA ILE A 13 15.74 6.86 7.43
C ILE A 13 16.12 7.89 6.37
N LEU A 14 16.52 9.09 6.76
CA LEU A 14 16.99 10.13 5.84
C LEU A 14 18.24 9.69 5.08
N GLU A 15 19.19 9.03 5.73
CA GLU A 15 20.38 8.49 5.05
C GLU A 15 20.00 7.41 4.01
N ILE A 16 19.04 6.56 4.33
CA ILE A 16 18.55 5.52 3.41
C ILE A 16 17.77 6.16 2.25
N GLU A 17 16.97 7.18 2.52
CA GLU A 17 16.25 7.92 1.48
C GLU A 17 17.23 8.61 0.51
N ALA A 18 18.33 9.16 1.02
CA ALA A 18 19.41 9.68 0.19
C ALA A 18 19.99 8.62 -0.76
N VAL A 19 20.17 7.38 -0.27
CA VAL A 19 20.62 6.26 -1.12
C VAL A 19 19.55 5.89 -2.16
N PHE A 20 18.29 5.87 -1.79
CA PHE A 20 17.20 5.58 -2.73
C PHE A 20 17.08 6.63 -3.84
N MET A 21 17.27 7.91 -3.51
CA MET A 21 17.25 9.01 -4.49
C MET A 21 18.42 8.95 -5.50
N ALA A 22 19.44 8.13 -5.26
CA ALA A 22 20.49 7.90 -6.24
C ALA A 22 19.95 7.22 -7.52
N LEU A 23 18.91 6.38 -7.42
CA LEU A 23 18.32 5.71 -8.58
C LEU A 23 17.69 6.70 -9.59
N PRO A 24 16.79 7.60 -9.22
CA PRO A 24 16.29 8.64 -10.14
C PRO A 24 17.39 9.61 -10.58
N ALA A 25 18.40 9.91 -9.76
CA ALA A 25 19.54 10.73 -10.17
C ALA A 25 20.35 10.03 -11.30
N ILE A 26 20.59 8.73 -11.20
CA ILE A 26 21.22 7.92 -12.26
C ILE A 26 20.34 7.91 -13.52
N THR A 27 19.02 7.76 -13.37
CA THR A 27 18.08 7.84 -14.49
C THR A 27 18.20 9.17 -15.22
N ALA A 28 18.27 10.30 -14.49
CA ALA A 28 18.46 11.61 -15.08
C ALA A 28 19.77 11.72 -15.88
N LEU A 29 20.86 11.10 -15.40
CA LEU A 29 22.13 11.06 -16.13
C LEU A 29 22.02 10.26 -17.45
N ILE A 30 21.31 9.12 -17.43
CA ILE A 30 21.11 8.30 -18.61
C ILE A 30 20.29 9.05 -19.68
N TYR A 31 19.23 9.75 -19.27
CA TYR A 31 18.34 10.50 -20.17
C TYR A 31 18.78 11.96 -20.39
N GLN A 32 19.92 12.38 -19.80
CA GLN A 32 20.47 13.73 -19.90
C GLN A 32 19.51 14.85 -19.45
N GLU A 33 18.75 14.58 -18.37
CA GLU A 33 17.74 15.48 -17.84
C GLU A 33 18.33 16.42 -16.78
N THR A 34 18.14 17.74 -16.92
CA THR A 34 18.59 18.74 -15.95
C THR A 34 17.88 18.65 -14.59
N SER A 35 16.67 18.12 -14.58
CA SER A 35 15.88 17.86 -13.36
C SER A 35 16.57 16.90 -12.38
N GLY A 36 17.56 16.12 -12.81
CA GLY A 36 18.40 15.30 -11.94
C GLY A 36 19.15 16.06 -10.85
N VAL A 37 19.47 17.33 -11.06
CA VAL A 37 20.12 18.18 -10.05
C VAL A 37 19.27 18.31 -8.79
N THR A 38 17.95 18.28 -8.91
CA THR A 38 17.03 18.39 -7.75
C THR A 38 17.18 17.20 -6.80
N PHE A 39 17.44 16.00 -7.33
CA PHE A 39 17.73 14.82 -6.51
C PHE A 39 19.08 14.97 -5.79
N LEU A 40 20.10 15.50 -6.44
CA LEU A 40 21.40 15.75 -5.78
C LEU A 40 21.27 16.75 -4.63
N ILE A 41 20.50 17.82 -4.81
CA ILE A 41 20.20 18.80 -3.75
C ILE A 41 19.47 18.11 -2.60
N THR A 42 18.47 17.27 -2.87
CA THR A 42 17.69 16.58 -1.83
C THR A 42 18.54 15.53 -1.12
N ILE A 43 19.41 14.81 -1.83
CA ILE A 43 20.38 13.88 -1.24
C ILE A 43 21.30 14.63 -0.27
N ALA A 44 21.87 15.78 -0.69
CA ALA A 44 22.70 16.60 0.18
C ALA A 44 21.94 17.06 1.44
N LEU A 45 20.68 17.48 1.29
CA LEU A 45 19.82 17.87 2.42
C LEU A 45 19.60 16.69 3.38
N CYS A 46 19.27 15.50 2.87
CA CYS A 46 19.12 14.29 3.67
C CYS A 46 20.37 13.96 4.47
N LEU A 47 21.56 14.06 3.85
CA LEU A 47 22.83 13.77 4.51
C LEU A 47 23.19 14.85 5.54
N VAL A 48 22.97 16.13 5.23
CA VAL A 48 23.23 17.26 6.15
C VAL A 48 22.36 17.15 7.41
N ILE A 49 21.13 16.67 7.29
CA ILE A 49 20.24 16.49 8.44
C ILE A 49 20.48 15.11 9.09
N GLY A 50 20.55 14.03 8.31
CA GLY A 50 20.62 12.65 8.79
C GLY A 50 21.90 12.34 9.56
N LEU A 51 23.09 12.69 9.00
CA LEU A 51 24.38 12.38 9.62
C LEU A 51 24.56 12.96 11.03
N PRO A 52 24.20 14.23 11.33
CA PRO A 52 24.25 14.73 12.70
C PRO A 52 23.32 13.98 13.67
N LEU A 53 22.12 13.55 13.21
CA LEU A 53 21.15 12.84 14.03
C LEU A 53 21.63 11.43 14.38
N THR A 54 22.42 10.79 13.51
CA THR A 54 22.93 9.42 13.71
C THR A 54 24.29 9.36 14.41
N ARG A 55 25.02 10.48 14.55
CA ARG A 55 26.33 10.54 15.21
C ARG A 55 26.31 10.04 16.66
N LYS A 56 25.26 10.35 17.42
CA LYS A 56 25.12 9.94 18.83
C LYS A 56 24.19 8.73 18.94
N LYS A 57 24.78 7.56 19.14
CA LYS A 57 23.98 6.34 19.42
C LYS A 57 23.20 6.50 20.73
N PRO A 58 21.92 6.12 20.78
CA PRO A 58 21.12 6.25 21.97
C PRO A 58 21.68 5.36 23.10
N THR A 59 21.88 5.96 24.27
CA THR A 59 22.41 5.27 25.47
C THR A 59 21.37 4.38 26.16
N ARG A 60 20.10 4.82 26.16
CA ARG A 60 18.98 4.06 26.72
C ARG A 60 18.41 3.12 25.66
N LYS A 61 18.45 1.81 25.95
CA LYS A 61 17.95 0.76 25.04
C LYS A 61 16.46 0.38 25.25
N ALA A 62 15.72 1.11 26.09
CA ALA A 62 14.31 0.85 26.30
C ALA A 62 13.48 1.38 25.12
N PHE A 63 12.80 0.49 24.41
CA PHE A 63 11.96 0.78 23.24
C PHE A 63 10.69 -0.08 23.34
N TYR A 64 9.59 0.57 23.66
CA TYR A 64 8.30 -0.07 23.85
C TYR A 64 7.43 0.10 22.60
N THR A 65 6.25 -0.50 22.60
CA THR A 65 5.28 -0.41 21.47
C THR A 65 4.90 1.03 21.18
N LYS A 66 4.81 1.89 22.20
CA LYS A 66 4.51 3.32 22.07
C LYS A 66 5.56 4.05 21.20
N GLU A 67 6.85 3.87 21.52
CA GLU A 67 7.94 4.44 20.72
C GLU A 67 7.95 3.88 19.31
N GLY A 68 7.61 2.59 19.13
CA GLY A 68 7.49 1.95 17.84
C GLY A 68 6.46 2.65 16.95
N PHE A 69 5.25 2.83 17.44
CA PHE A 69 4.17 3.48 16.70
C PHE A 69 4.50 4.94 16.33
N VAL A 70 5.00 5.72 17.30
CA VAL A 70 5.42 7.11 17.03
C VAL A 70 6.54 7.16 16.00
N THR A 71 7.54 6.29 16.10
CA THR A 71 8.65 6.25 15.14
C THR A 71 8.14 5.92 13.73
N VAL A 72 7.29 4.91 13.59
CA VAL A 72 6.70 4.53 12.29
C VAL A 72 5.97 5.72 11.69
N ALA A 73 5.03 6.32 12.42
CA ALA A 73 4.21 7.41 11.88
C ALA A 73 5.05 8.63 11.49
N LEU A 74 5.99 9.06 12.34
CA LEU A 74 6.88 10.17 12.03
C LEU A 74 7.81 9.87 10.85
N SER A 75 8.27 8.62 10.71
CA SER A 75 9.11 8.20 9.60
C SER A 75 8.40 8.34 8.26
N TRP A 76 7.16 7.89 8.17
CA TRP A 76 6.36 8.01 6.95
C TRP A 76 6.07 9.47 6.59
N ILE A 77 5.78 10.31 7.58
CA ILE A 77 5.58 11.75 7.37
C ILE A 77 6.87 12.42 6.87
N VAL A 78 8.01 12.15 7.51
CA VAL A 78 9.31 12.75 7.13
C VAL A 78 9.73 12.31 5.73
N LEU A 79 9.66 11.00 5.43
CA LEU A 79 9.93 10.47 4.09
C LEU A 79 9.07 11.15 3.03
N SER A 80 7.77 11.33 3.29
CA SER A 80 6.88 11.94 2.31
C SER A 80 7.18 13.42 2.08
N ILE A 81 7.53 14.16 3.13
CA ILE A 81 7.90 15.58 3.02
C ILE A 81 9.20 15.74 2.22
N ILE A 82 10.22 14.97 2.56
CA ILE A 82 11.53 15.03 1.88
C ILE A 82 11.41 14.53 0.43
N GLY A 83 10.68 13.42 0.22
CA GLY A 83 10.45 12.87 -1.11
C GLY A 83 9.65 13.78 -2.05
N ALA A 84 8.90 14.77 -1.52
CA ALA A 84 8.19 15.77 -2.30
C ALA A 84 9.12 16.90 -2.83
N ILE A 85 10.26 17.12 -2.18
CA ILE A 85 11.18 18.24 -2.50
C ILE A 85 11.62 18.23 -3.97
N PRO A 86 12.06 17.10 -4.59
CA PRO A 86 12.46 17.07 -5.98
C PRO A 86 11.38 17.58 -6.94
N PHE A 87 10.10 17.24 -6.70
CA PHE A 87 8.97 17.68 -7.52
C PHE A 87 8.76 19.21 -7.46
N VAL A 88 8.90 19.80 -6.27
CA VAL A 88 8.74 21.26 -6.06
C VAL A 88 9.91 22.02 -6.68
N ILE A 89 11.15 21.61 -6.43
CA ILE A 89 12.34 22.31 -6.93
C ILE A 89 12.42 22.23 -8.45
N SER A 90 12.10 21.07 -9.06
CA SER A 90 12.09 20.90 -10.52
C SER A 90 10.94 21.63 -11.20
N ARG A 91 9.97 22.14 -10.43
CA ARG A 91 8.69 22.67 -10.91
C ARG A 91 7.84 21.67 -11.70
N SER A 92 8.12 20.38 -11.60
CA SER A 92 7.25 19.33 -12.16
C SER A 92 5.88 19.30 -11.48
N ILE A 93 5.86 19.56 -10.16
CA ILE A 93 4.66 19.81 -9.37
C ILE A 93 4.97 21.03 -8.48
N PRO A 94 4.62 22.25 -8.94
CA PRO A 94 5.05 23.48 -8.28
C PRO A 94 4.39 23.71 -6.91
N ASN A 95 3.16 23.22 -6.72
CA ASN A 95 2.42 23.39 -5.48
C ASN A 95 2.91 22.37 -4.43
N PRO A 96 3.41 22.81 -3.26
CA PRO A 96 3.90 21.91 -2.22
C PRO A 96 2.85 20.93 -1.68
N VAL A 97 1.57 21.33 -1.62
CA VAL A 97 0.48 20.43 -1.17
C VAL A 97 0.25 19.32 -2.19
N ASP A 98 0.26 19.66 -3.48
CA ASP A 98 0.12 18.69 -4.57
C ASP A 98 1.32 17.74 -4.64
N ALA A 99 2.56 18.27 -4.46
CA ALA A 99 3.77 17.45 -4.40
C ALA A 99 3.75 16.50 -3.19
N LEU A 100 3.27 16.96 -2.03
CA LEU A 100 3.10 16.13 -0.84
C LEU A 100 2.05 15.03 -1.08
N PHE A 101 0.89 15.39 -1.66
CA PHE A 101 -0.16 14.42 -2.01
C PHE A 101 0.39 13.31 -2.92
N GLU A 102 1.07 13.69 -4.01
CA GLU A 102 1.66 12.74 -4.97
C GLU A 102 2.70 11.83 -4.31
N THR A 103 3.55 12.39 -3.44
CA THR A 103 4.61 11.64 -2.76
C THR A 103 4.05 10.73 -1.67
N VAL A 104 3.07 11.19 -0.89
CA VAL A 104 2.37 10.33 0.08
C VAL A 104 1.67 9.21 -0.65
N SER A 105 0.97 9.49 -1.76
CA SER A 105 0.36 8.48 -2.60
C SER A 105 1.39 7.47 -3.12
N GLY A 106 2.59 7.94 -3.46
CA GLY A 106 3.72 7.10 -3.84
C GLY A 106 4.14 6.15 -2.73
N PHE A 107 4.55 6.67 -1.59
CA PHE A 107 5.05 5.86 -0.47
C PHE A 107 3.97 4.97 0.16
N THR A 108 2.75 5.47 0.30
CA THR A 108 1.63 4.66 0.83
C THR A 108 1.07 3.66 -0.18
N THR A 109 1.66 3.63 -1.39
CA THR A 109 1.24 2.73 -2.46
C THR A 109 -0.23 2.87 -2.83
N THR A 110 -0.74 4.11 -2.80
CA THR A 110 -2.14 4.42 -3.11
C THR A 110 -2.37 4.54 -4.61
N GLY A 111 -1.47 5.24 -5.34
CA GLY A 111 -1.64 5.46 -6.77
C GLY A 111 -2.63 6.56 -7.17
N ALA A 112 -3.21 7.27 -6.21
CA ALA A 112 -3.99 8.47 -6.46
C ALA A 112 -3.06 9.59 -6.94
N SER A 113 -3.35 10.23 -8.07
CA SER A 113 -2.50 11.26 -8.68
C SER A 113 -3.24 12.57 -8.85
N ILE A 114 -2.51 13.68 -8.69
CA ILE A 114 -3.01 15.03 -9.00
C ILE A 114 -2.66 15.43 -10.44
N LEU A 115 -1.88 14.62 -11.13
CA LEU A 115 -1.38 14.93 -12.46
C LEU A 115 -2.47 14.68 -13.52
N SER A 116 -2.66 15.64 -14.39
CA SER A 116 -3.50 15.52 -15.60
C SER A 116 -2.75 14.91 -16.78
N ASP A 117 -1.45 15.12 -16.85
CA ASP A 117 -0.56 14.58 -17.87
C ASP A 117 0.72 14.02 -17.22
N VAL A 118 0.77 12.69 -17.14
CA VAL A 118 1.90 11.97 -16.56
C VAL A 118 3.08 11.89 -17.53
N GLU A 119 2.79 11.85 -18.85
CA GLU A 119 3.82 11.70 -19.89
C GLU A 119 4.66 12.98 -20.08
N ALA A 120 4.18 14.11 -19.59
CA ALA A 120 4.95 15.36 -19.58
C ALA A 120 6.06 15.37 -18.52
N LEU A 121 6.09 14.42 -17.59
CA LEU A 121 7.12 14.36 -16.56
C LEU A 121 8.46 13.83 -17.11
N PRO A 122 9.59 14.35 -16.65
CA PRO A 122 10.91 13.77 -16.91
C PRO A 122 11.01 12.32 -16.42
N HIS A 123 11.82 11.50 -17.10
CA HIS A 123 12.02 10.09 -16.74
C HIS A 123 12.49 9.90 -15.30
N CYS A 124 13.36 10.77 -14.80
CA CYS A 124 13.81 10.69 -13.41
C CYS A 124 12.65 10.90 -12.41
N MET A 125 11.66 11.75 -12.71
CA MET A 125 10.49 11.95 -11.87
C MET A 125 9.53 10.77 -11.95
N LEU A 126 9.33 10.18 -13.15
CA LEU A 126 8.56 8.94 -13.35
C LEU A 126 9.21 7.76 -12.60
N MET A 127 10.54 7.65 -12.66
CA MET A 127 11.29 6.65 -11.89
C MET A 127 11.06 6.82 -10.40
N TRP A 128 11.15 8.06 -9.87
CA TRP A 128 10.93 8.32 -8.45
C TRP A 128 9.52 7.95 -8.03
N ARG A 129 8.48 8.37 -8.77
CA ARG A 129 7.08 7.99 -8.50
C ARG A 129 6.92 6.47 -8.40
N SER A 130 7.42 5.72 -9.39
CA SER A 130 7.31 4.26 -9.42
C SER A 130 8.15 3.60 -8.32
N PHE A 131 9.33 4.14 -8.02
CA PHE A 131 10.22 3.58 -7.01
C PHE A 131 9.70 3.81 -5.59
N THR A 132 9.01 4.92 -5.30
CA THR A 132 8.34 5.12 -4.01
C THR A 132 7.33 4.02 -3.72
N HIS A 133 6.60 3.52 -4.73
CA HIS A 133 5.74 2.34 -4.58
C HIS A 133 6.50 1.08 -4.17
N TRP A 134 7.64 0.83 -4.83
CA TRP A 134 8.44 -0.33 -4.51
C TRP A 134 9.00 -0.29 -3.08
N ILE A 135 9.46 0.88 -2.64
CA ILE A 135 9.93 1.12 -1.27
C ILE A 135 8.77 0.95 -0.28
N GLY A 136 7.63 1.58 -0.57
CA GLY A 136 6.45 1.57 0.28
C GLY A 136 5.79 0.20 0.42
N GLY A 137 5.83 -0.65 -0.63
CA GLY A 137 5.14 -1.93 -0.69
C GLY A 137 5.48 -2.88 0.44
N MET A 138 6.76 -3.05 0.74
CA MET A 138 7.23 -3.90 1.86
C MET A 138 7.46 -3.15 3.17
N GLY A 139 7.27 -1.83 3.15
CA GLY A 139 7.51 -0.96 4.30
C GLY A 139 8.98 -0.61 4.52
N VAL A 140 9.22 0.68 4.74
CA VAL A 140 10.58 1.24 4.86
C VAL A 140 11.31 0.70 6.09
N LEU A 141 10.60 0.58 7.22
CA LEU A 141 11.23 0.12 8.47
C LEU A 141 11.50 -1.38 8.46
N VAL A 142 10.68 -2.19 7.78
CA VAL A 142 10.99 -3.61 7.58
C VAL A 142 12.25 -3.78 6.72
N PHE A 143 12.46 -2.90 5.73
CA PHE A 143 13.72 -2.83 4.98
C PHE A 143 14.91 -2.52 5.88
N ILE A 144 14.80 -1.49 6.73
CA ILE A 144 15.83 -1.13 7.71
C ILE A 144 16.13 -2.30 8.66
N LEU A 145 15.09 -2.99 9.15
CA LEU A 145 15.26 -4.17 10.00
C LEU A 145 15.97 -5.33 9.31
N SER A 146 15.84 -5.44 7.98
CA SER A 146 16.53 -6.49 7.22
C SER A 146 18.03 -6.24 7.07
N LEU A 147 18.45 -4.98 6.98
CA LEU A 147 19.83 -4.56 6.72
C LEU A 147 20.64 -4.34 8.00
N LEU A 148 20.04 -3.67 9.00
CA LEU A 148 20.76 -3.21 10.17
C LEU A 148 20.65 -4.19 11.36
N PRO A 149 21.77 -4.56 11.99
CA PRO A 149 21.77 -5.34 13.22
C PRO A 149 21.43 -4.46 14.43
N LEU A 150 20.18 -3.99 14.52
CA LEU A 150 19.72 -3.28 15.71
C LEU A 150 19.71 -4.25 16.89
N THR A 151 20.45 -3.95 17.96
CA THR A 151 20.49 -4.77 19.17
C THR A 151 19.39 -4.36 20.14
N GLY A 152 18.71 -5.34 20.76
CA GLY A 152 17.62 -5.10 21.73
C GLY A 152 16.23 -5.42 21.19
N GLY A 153 15.20 -5.23 22.00
CA GLY A 153 13.80 -5.55 21.67
C GLY A 153 13.12 -4.70 20.58
N TYR A 154 13.85 -3.83 19.90
CA TYR A 154 13.36 -2.89 18.91
C TYR A 154 12.66 -3.55 17.72
N HIS A 155 13.25 -4.63 17.22
CA HIS A 155 12.80 -5.32 16.01
C HIS A 155 11.34 -5.74 16.05
N MET A 156 10.89 -6.30 17.17
CA MET A 156 9.53 -6.82 17.30
C MET A 156 8.50 -5.69 17.32
N ASN A 157 8.81 -4.60 18.02
CA ASN A 157 7.87 -3.49 18.14
C ASN A 157 7.75 -2.67 16.85
N LEU A 158 8.86 -2.47 16.12
CA LEU A 158 8.84 -1.85 14.80
C LEU A 158 8.10 -2.73 13.78
N MET A 159 8.43 -4.02 13.73
CA MET A 159 7.76 -4.93 12.79
C MET A 159 6.27 -5.07 13.07
N LYS A 160 5.83 -5.07 14.33
CA LYS A 160 4.40 -5.06 14.68
C LYS A 160 3.70 -3.77 14.31
N ALA A 161 4.42 -2.63 14.35
CA ALA A 161 3.87 -1.33 14.04
C ALA A 161 3.71 -1.08 12.53
N GLU A 162 4.52 -1.73 11.69
CA GLU A 162 4.50 -1.54 10.23
C GLU A 162 3.88 -2.73 9.48
N SER A 163 3.83 -3.92 10.08
CA SER A 163 3.34 -5.12 9.39
C SER A 163 1.81 -5.15 9.38
N PRO A 164 1.17 -5.05 8.23
CA PRO A 164 -0.29 -5.00 8.12
C PRO A 164 -0.93 -6.34 8.47
N GLY A 165 -1.94 -6.30 9.36
CA GLY A 165 -2.78 -7.43 9.68
C GLY A 165 -2.84 -7.82 11.16
N PRO A 166 -3.79 -8.67 11.54
CA PRO A 166 -4.11 -8.98 12.92
C PRO A 166 -3.10 -9.89 13.64
N SER A 167 -2.13 -10.48 12.93
CA SER A 167 -1.10 -11.34 13.55
C SER A 167 0.20 -11.35 12.74
N VAL A 168 1.31 -11.14 13.43
CA VAL A 168 2.65 -11.35 12.87
C VAL A 168 3.08 -12.78 13.17
N SER A 169 3.03 -13.67 12.18
CA SER A 169 3.57 -15.02 12.30
C SER A 169 5.09 -14.98 12.22
N LYS A 170 5.77 -15.59 13.21
CA LYS A 170 7.23 -15.73 13.19
C LYS A 170 7.60 -16.85 12.21
N LEU A 171 8.23 -16.51 11.09
CA LEU A 171 8.77 -17.47 10.13
C LEU A 171 10.13 -18.02 10.57
N ALA A 172 10.89 -17.24 11.33
CA ALA A 172 12.22 -17.59 11.82
C ALA A 172 12.39 -17.18 13.28
N PRO A 173 13.36 -17.77 14.02
CA PRO A 173 13.63 -17.44 15.40
C PRO A 173 14.00 -15.96 15.65
N LYS A 174 14.63 -15.33 14.64
CA LYS A 174 14.99 -13.90 14.67
C LYS A 174 14.10 -13.11 13.71
N VAL A 175 13.57 -11.97 14.17
CA VAL A 175 12.74 -11.05 13.36
C VAL A 175 13.48 -10.57 12.12
N GLN A 176 14.78 -10.28 12.25
CA GLN A 176 15.63 -9.88 11.13
C GLN A 176 15.70 -10.95 10.03
N SER A 177 15.78 -12.23 10.40
CA SER A 177 15.78 -13.33 9.42
C SER A 177 14.44 -13.43 8.70
N THR A 178 13.32 -13.20 9.41
CA THR A 178 11.99 -13.14 8.79
C THR A 178 11.92 -11.98 7.77
N ALA A 179 12.35 -10.78 8.15
CA ALA A 179 12.37 -9.62 7.26
C ALA A 179 13.21 -9.88 6.00
N LYS A 180 14.43 -10.44 6.16
CA LYS A 180 15.30 -10.78 5.02
C LYS A 180 14.65 -11.76 4.04
N ILE A 181 13.98 -12.80 4.55
CA ILE A 181 13.29 -13.79 3.71
C ILE A 181 12.16 -13.12 2.92
N LEU A 182 11.31 -12.33 3.58
CA LEU A 182 10.20 -11.64 2.93
C LEU A 182 10.70 -10.67 1.85
N TYR A 183 11.75 -9.88 2.14
CA TYR A 183 12.37 -8.99 1.16
C TYR A 183 13.00 -9.74 -0.02
N SER A 184 13.64 -10.87 0.24
CA SER A 184 14.20 -11.69 -0.84
C SER A 184 13.13 -12.21 -1.79
N ILE A 185 11.98 -12.67 -1.24
CA ILE A 185 10.83 -13.11 -2.05
C ILE A 185 10.30 -11.94 -2.89
N TYR A 186 10.10 -10.79 -2.26
CA TYR A 186 9.63 -9.58 -2.92
C TYR A 186 10.54 -9.16 -4.08
N PHE A 187 11.84 -9.09 -3.82
CA PHE A 187 12.84 -8.73 -4.82
C PHE A 187 12.87 -9.73 -6.00
N VAL A 188 12.91 -11.03 -5.71
CA VAL A 188 12.95 -12.07 -6.74
C VAL A 188 11.69 -12.02 -7.61
N MET A 189 10.52 -11.87 -7.01
CA MET A 189 9.26 -11.74 -7.76
C MET A 189 9.27 -10.49 -8.65
N THR A 190 9.79 -9.36 -8.15
CA THR A 190 9.93 -8.12 -8.96
C THR A 190 10.84 -8.36 -10.17
N VAL A 191 12.00 -9.01 -9.98
CA VAL A 191 12.94 -9.32 -11.08
C VAL A 191 12.29 -10.26 -12.11
N ILE A 192 11.60 -11.30 -11.66
CA ILE A 192 10.89 -12.23 -12.57
C ILE A 192 9.86 -11.46 -13.40
N GLN A 193 9.09 -10.55 -12.77
CA GLN A 193 8.13 -9.75 -13.50
C GLN A 193 8.80 -8.85 -14.55
N ILE A 194 9.89 -8.15 -14.20
CA ILE A 194 10.65 -7.32 -15.17
C ILE A 194 11.06 -8.17 -16.37
N LEU A 195 11.63 -9.36 -16.15
CA LEU A 195 12.06 -10.24 -17.23
C LEU A 195 10.89 -10.68 -18.13
N LEU A 196 9.73 -11.01 -17.56
CA LEU A 196 8.55 -11.38 -18.34
C LEU A 196 7.98 -10.19 -19.13
N LEU A 197 8.00 -8.97 -18.58
CA LEU A 197 7.59 -7.77 -19.30
C LEU A 197 8.54 -7.47 -20.47
N LEU A 198 9.84 -7.62 -20.29
CA LEU A 198 10.85 -7.48 -21.36
C LEU A 198 10.64 -8.51 -22.48
N VAL A 199 10.38 -9.78 -22.14
CA VAL A 199 10.06 -10.84 -23.12
C VAL A 199 8.80 -10.49 -23.92
N GLY A 200 7.84 -9.79 -23.29
CA GLY A 200 6.64 -9.27 -23.95
C GLY A 200 6.89 -8.04 -24.85
N GLY A 201 8.12 -7.57 -24.99
CA GLY A 201 8.50 -6.42 -25.83
C GLY A 201 8.26 -5.05 -25.18
N MET A 202 8.05 -4.99 -23.86
CA MET A 202 7.97 -3.72 -23.15
C MET A 202 9.37 -3.09 -23.02
N PRO A 203 9.55 -1.78 -23.26
CA PRO A 203 10.84 -1.09 -23.04
C PRO A 203 11.37 -1.30 -21.62
N LEU A 204 12.70 -1.30 -21.44
CA LEU A 204 13.32 -1.57 -20.13
C LEU A 204 12.86 -0.59 -19.06
N PHE A 205 12.79 0.70 -19.36
CA PHE A 205 12.33 1.73 -18.44
C PHE A 205 10.87 1.46 -17.99
N ASP A 206 9.97 1.24 -18.96
CA ASP A 206 8.57 0.92 -18.72
C ASP A 206 8.43 -0.35 -17.87
N SER A 207 9.22 -1.39 -18.19
CA SER A 207 9.21 -2.66 -17.48
C SER A 207 9.60 -2.51 -16.00
N ILE A 208 10.62 -1.70 -15.71
CA ILE A 208 11.08 -1.43 -14.34
C ILE A 208 10.02 -0.64 -13.58
N CYS A 209 9.53 0.47 -14.15
CA CYS A 209 8.52 1.32 -13.51
C CYS A 209 7.22 0.56 -13.25
N THR A 210 6.73 -0.21 -14.25
CA THR A 210 5.53 -1.03 -14.13
C THR A 210 5.70 -2.13 -13.08
N ALA A 211 6.86 -2.80 -13.06
CA ALA A 211 7.13 -3.83 -12.04
C ALA A 211 7.21 -3.25 -10.63
N PHE A 212 7.75 -2.04 -10.45
CA PHE A 212 7.78 -1.36 -9.17
C PHE A 212 6.36 -1.02 -8.69
N GLY A 213 5.51 -0.47 -9.57
CA GLY A 213 4.13 -0.18 -9.25
C GLY A 213 3.30 -1.44 -8.96
N THR A 214 3.53 -2.54 -9.70
CA THR A 214 2.84 -3.81 -9.47
C THR A 214 3.30 -4.46 -8.17
N ALA A 215 4.61 -4.53 -7.92
CA ALA A 215 5.17 -5.16 -6.73
C ALA A 215 4.75 -4.42 -5.45
N GLY A 216 4.81 -3.09 -5.46
CA GLY A 216 4.31 -2.25 -4.38
C GLY A 216 2.80 -2.26 -4.25
N THR A 217 2.06 -2.77 -5.25
CA THR A 217 0.60 -2.64 -5.38
C THR A 217 0.15 -1.17 -5.32
N GLY A 218 0.84 -0.31 -6.08
CA GLY A 218 0.66 1.14 -5.98
C GLY A 218 0.00 1.81 -7.19
N GLY A 219 0.18 1.28 -8.42
CA GLY A 219 -0.61 1.66 -9.58
C GLY A 219 -0.23 2.96 -10.31
N PHE A 220 0.86 3.63 -9.96
CA PHE A 220 1.32 4.75 -10.77
C PHE A 220 1.74 4.26 -12.16
N GLY A 221 0.99 4.68 -13.18
CA GLY A 221 1.36 4.50 -14.58
C GLY A 221 2.40 5.53 -15.01
N ILE A 222 3.11 5.20 -16.09
CA ILE A 222 4.00 6.12 -16.82
C ILE A 222 3.33 6.67 -18.08
N LYS A 223 2.14 6.16 -18.42
CA LYS A 223 1.28 6.62 -19.50
C LYS A 223 -0.03 7.14 -18.98
N ASN A 224 -0.64 8.07 -19.71
CA ASN A 224 -1.92 8.67 -19.34
C ASN A 224 -3.08 7.67 -19.39
N ASP A 225 -2.99 6.66 -20.25
CA ASP A 225 -3.96 5.57 -20.38
C ASP A 225 -3.68 4.37 -19.48
N SER A 226 -2.78 4.52 -18.51
CA SER A 226 -2.33 3.48 -17.59
C SER A 226 -1.81 2.24 -18.34
N MET A 227 -2.56 1.12 -18.36
CA MET A 227 -2.14 -0.13 -19.01
C MET A 227 -2.93 -0.45 -20.28
N ALA A 228 -3.79 0.47 -20.77
CA ALA A 228 -4.69 0.21 -21.89
C ALA A 228 -3.98 -0.02 -23.22
N SER A 229 -2.92 0.74 -23.52
CA SER A 229 -2.15 0.66 -24.78
C SER A 229 -1.19 -0.54 -24.86
N TYR A 230 -0.94 -1.25 -23.76
CA TYR A 230 -0.06 -2.40 -23.76
C TYR A 230 -0.73 -3.65 -24.32
N SER A 231 0.07 -4.59 -24.86
CA SER A 231 -0.43 -5.83 -25.44
C SER A 231 -1.16 -6.72 -24.43
N THR A 232 -2.05 -7.58 -24.92
CA THR A 232 -2.79 -8.56 -24.09
C THR A 232 -1.85 -9.41 -23.24
N TYR A 233 -0.69 -9.84 -23.77
CA TYR A 233 0.31 -10.59 -23.02
C TYR A 233 0.79 -9.80 -21.80
N LEU A 234 1.17 -8.54 -22.00
CA LEU A 234 1.66 -7.67 -20.91
C LEU A 234 0.59 -7.45 -19.86
N GLN A 235 -0.65 -7.19 -20.29
CA GLN A 235 -1.79 -7.03 -19.37
C GLN A 235 -2.04 -8.30 -18.54
N VAL A 236 -1.93 -9.49 -19.13
CA VAL A 236 -2.06 -10.77 -18.42
C VAL A 236 -0.93 -10.96 -17.42
N VAL A 237 0.33 -10.71 -17.80
CA VAL A 237 1.47 -10.76 -16.88
C VAL A 237 1.25 -9.84 -15.69
N ILE A 238 0.86 -8.58 -15.93
CA ILE A 238 0.59 -7.61 -14.86
C ILE A 238 -0.55 -8.11 -13.95
N THR A 239 -1.66 -8.62 -14.52
CA THR A 239 -2.79 -9.17 -13.77
C THR A 239 -2.35 -10.29 -12.81
N VAL A 240 -1.59 -11.25 -13.34
CA VAL A 240 -1.10 -12.39 -12.54
C VAL A 240 -0.21 -11.90 -11.39
N PHE A 241 0.73 -10.98 -11.68
CA PHE A 241 1.62 -10.46 -10.65
C PHE A 241 0.91 -9.58 -9.62
N MET A 242 -0.08 -8.75 -10.01
CA MET A 242 -0.93 -8.03 -9.05
C MET A 242 -1.56 -9.01 -8.05
N ILE A 243 -2.21 -10.06 -8.56
CA ILE A 243 -2.86 -11.08 -7.72
C ILE A 243 -1.83 -11.79 -6.82
N LEU A 244 -0.64 -12.13 -7.35
CA LEU A 244 0.42 -12.78 -6.59
C LEU A 244 0.97 -11.88 -5.48
N PHE A 245 1.23 -10.60 -5.73
CA PHE A 245 1.70 -9.67 -4.69
C PHE A 245 0.64 -9.40 -3.61
N GLY A 246 -0.65 -9.60 -3.91
CA GLY A 246 -1.74 -9.56 -2.95
C GLY A 246 -1.87 -10.78 -2.03
N VAL A 247 -1.15 -11.88 -2.29
CA VAL A 247 -1.15 -13.08 -1.45
C VAL A 247 -0.29 -12.87 -0.21
N ASN A 248 -0.66 -13.48 0.91
CA ASN A 248 0.14 -13.50 2.12
C ASN A 248 1.54 -14.10 1.87
N PHE A 249 2.60 -13.32 2.10
CA PHE A 249 3.99 -13.73 1.83
C PHE A 249 4.45 -14.95 2.63
N ASN A 250 3.78 -15.28 3.74
CA ASN A 250 4.03 -16.53 4.46
C ASN A 250 3.67 -17.77 3.63
N ALA A 251 2.70 -17.67 2.71
CA ALA A 251 2.37 -18.77 1.80
C ALA A 251 3.56 -19.09 0.88
N TYR A 252 4.25 -18.08 0.36
CA TYR A 252 5.46 -18.28 -0.45
C TYR A 252 6.59 -18.92 0.35
N PHE A 253 6.78 -18.49 1.59
CA PHE A 253 7.75 -19.14 2.49
C PHE A 253 7.44 -20.63 2.67
N PHE A 254 6.18 -21.00 2.87
CA PHE A 254 5.78 -22.42 2.97
C PHE A 254 6.01 -23.18 1.65
N ILE A 255 5.79 -22.54 0.49
CA ILE A 255 6.06 -23.14 -0.81
C ILE A 255 7.57 -23.40 -0.99
N ILE A 256 8.43 -22.40 -0.71
CA ILE A 256 9.88 -22.51 -0.80
C ILE A 256 10.42 -23.58 0.15
N THR A 257 9.84 -23.71 1.35
CA THR A 257 10.23 -24.74 2.33
C THR A 257 9.56 -26.10 2.09
N LYS A 258 8.94 -26.32 0.91
CA LYS A 258 8.25 -27.55 0.49
C LYS A 258 7.07 -27.97 1.39
N LYS A 259 6.49 -27.04 2.13
CA LYS A 259 5.32 -27.26 2.99
C LYS A 259 4.02 -26.88 2.28
N PHE A 260 3.82 -27.38 1.06
CA PHE A 260 2.69 -27.01 0.18
C PHE A 260 1.33 -27.14 0.86
N ALA A 261 1.11 -28.24 1.60
CA ALA A 261 -0.15 -28.45 2.32
C ALA A 261 -0.47 -27.33 3.33
N GLN A 262 0.54 -26.69 3.94
CA GLN A 262 0.31 -25.58 4.86
C GLN A 262 -0.05 -24.31 4.09
N ALA A 263 0.60 -24.03 2.96
CA ALA A 263 0.28 -22.88 2.12
C ALA A 263 -1.19 -22.92 1.62
N PHE A 264 -1.62 -24.06 1.07
CA PHE A 264 -2.97 -24.22 0.54
C PHE A 264 -4.06 -24.39 1.63
N LYS A 265 -3.70 -24.73 2.87
CA LYS A 265 -4.63 -24.80 4.00
C LYS A 265 -4.90 -23.45 4.66
N MET A 266 -4.15 -22.38 4.33
CA MET A 266 -4.40 -21.05 4.87
C MET A 266 -5.80 -20.58 4.45
N GLU A 267 -6.68 -20.35 5.43
CA GLU A 267 -8.06 -19.93 5.17
C GLU A 267 -8.12 -18.61 4.41
N GLU A 268 -7.30 -17.64 4.81
CA GLU A 268 -7.24 -16.33 4.18
C GLU A 268 -6.94 -16.43 2.68
N VAL A 269 -5.94 -17.23 2.29
CA VAL A 269 -5.54 -17.40 0.89
C VAL A 269 -6.66 -18.05 0.07
N ARG A 270 -7.35 -19.04 0.62
CA ARG A 270 -8.49 -19.70 -0.06
C ARG A 270 -9.66 -18.74 -0.27
N TYR A 271 -10.01 -17.96 0.74
CA TYR A 271 -11.08 -16.96 0.61
C TYR A 271 -10.70 -15.85 -0.35
N TYR A 272 -9.43 -15.40 -0.35
CA TYR A 272 -8.92 -14.40 -1.28
C TYR A 272 -9.11 -14.85 -2.74
N PHE A 273 -8.63 -16.04 -3.11
CA PHE A 273 -8.84 -16.59 -4.45
C PHE A 273 -10.32 -16.88 -4.77
N GLY A 274 -11.09 -17.29 -3.79
CA GLY A 274 -12.52 -17.49 -3.94
C GLY A 274 -13.27 -16.20 -4.29
N ILE A 275 -12.99 -15.12 -3.57
CA ILE A 275 -13.56 -13.78 -3.83
C ILE A 275 -13.18 -13.30 -5.22
N ILE A 276 -11.91 -13.40 -5.61
CA ILE A 276 -11.42 -13.04 -6.94
C ILE A 276 -12.17 -13.83 -8.02
N GLY A 277 -12.23 -15.16 -7.89
CA GLY A 277 -12.88 -16.02 -8.88
C GLY A 277 -14.35 -15.70 -9.06
N ILE A 278 -15.11 -15.53 -7.96
CA ILE A 278 -16.52 -15.17 -7.99
C ILE A 278 -16.73 -13.79 -8.62
N ALA A 279 -15.94 -12.79 -8.22
CA ALA A 279 -16.03 -11.45 -8.76
C ALA A 279 -15.74 -11.42 -10.27
N ILE A 280 -14.68 -12.11 -10.73
CA ILE A 280 -14.36 -12.21 -12.16
C ILE A 280 -15.52 -12.84 -12.94
N LEU A 281 -16.09 -13.93 -12.44
CA LEU A 281 -17.21 -14.62 -13.11
C LEU A 281 -18.42 -13.71 -13.26
N ILE A 282 -18.86 -13.06 -12.17
CA ILE A 282 -20.04 -12.18 -12.21
C ILE A 282 -19.81 -11.00 -13.14
N ILE A 283 -18.64 -10.33 -13.03
CA ILE A 283 -18.32 -9.18 -13.89
C ILE A 283 -18.21 -9.60 -15.33
N THR A 284 -17.54 -10.72 -15.64
CA THR A 284 -17.41 -11.24 -17.04
C THR A 284 -18.77 -11.45 -17.67
N CYS A 285 -19.70 -12.08 -16.95
CA CYS A 285 -21.08 -12.27 -17.47
C CYS A 285 -21.81 -10.94 -17.68
N ASN A 286 -21.59 -9.98 -16.78
CA ASN A 286 -22.27 -8.69 -16.81
C ASN A 286 -21.76 -7.77 -17.92
N ILE A 287 -20.44 -7.77 -18.23
CA ILE A 287 -19.83 -6.92 -19.27
C ILE A 287 -19.70 -7.61 -20.64
N TYR A 288 -20.13 -8.88 -20.76
CA TYR A 288 -20.03 -9.63 -22.01
C TYR A 288 -20.63 -8.89 -23.20
N HIS A 289 -21.78 -8.25 -23.00
CA HIS A 289 -22.49 -7.51 -24.07
C HIS A 289 -21.71 -6.27 -24.53
N ILE A 290 -20.82 -5.70 -23.70
CA ILE A 290 -20.01 -4.52 -24.06
C ILE A 290 -18.88 -4.93 -25.02
N PHE A 291 -18.23 -6.06 -24.76
CA PHE A 291 -17.05 -6.48 -25.50
C PHE A 291 -17.37 -7.46 -26.66
N GLY A 292 -18.55 -8.08 -26.65
CA GLY A 292 -18.98 -9.06 -27.69
C GLY A 292 -18.11 -10.31 -27.78
N ASN A 293 -17.10 -10.47 -26.90
CA ASN A 293 -16.16 -11.59 -26.87
C ASN A 293 -15.89 -12.01 -25.42
N ALA A 294 -16.18 -13.27 -25.10
CA ALA A 294 -16.04 -13.80 -23.74
C ALA A 294 -14.59 -13.76 -23.23
N ALA A 295 -13.61 -14.04 -24.09
CA ALA A 295 -12.20 -13.99 -23.70
C ALA A 295 -11.74 -12.57 -23.36
N LYS A 296 -12.17 -11.58 -24.13
CA LYS A 296 -11.86 -10.16 -23.86
C LYS A 296 -12.59 -9.66 -22.61
N ALA A 297 -13.87 -10.00 -22.45
CA ALA A 297 -14.63 -9.66 -21.24
C ALA A 297 -13.98 -10.29 -19.99
N PHE A 298 -13.57 -11.55 -20.05
CA PHE A 298 -12.84 -12.23 -18.96
C PHE A 298 -11.51 -11.54 -18.65
N GLN A 299 -10.72 -11.20 -19.67
CA GLN A 299 -9.44 -10.51 -19.50
C GLN A 299 -9.62 -9.16 -18.80
N GLN A 300 -10.58 -8.36 -19.23
CA GLN A 300 -10.84 -7.04 -18.64
C GLN A 300 -11.40 -7.17 -17.21
N ALA A 301 -12.32 -8.11 -16.98
CA ALA A 301 -12.82 -8.40 -15.64
C ALA A 301 -11.69 -8.87 -14.70
N ALA A 302 -10.84 -9.79 -15.15
CA ALA A 302 -9.73 -10.30 -14.36
C ALA A 302 -8.71 -9.21 -14.03
N PHE A 303 -8.40 -8.32 -14.98
CA PHE A 303 -7.50 -7.20 -14.77
C PHE A 303 -8.06 -6.24 -13.71
N GLN A 304 -9.30 -5.77 -13.88
CA GLN A 304 -9.88 -4.79 -12.96
C GLN A 304 -10.14 -5.38 -11.56
N VAL A 305 -10.63 -6.62 -11.47
CA VAL A 305 -10.78 -7.31 -10.18
C VAL A 305 -9.41 -7.49 -9.51
N GLY A 306 -8.39 -7.96 -10.25
CA GLY A 306 -7.04 -8.07 -9.74
C GLY A 306 -6.49 -6.73 -9.26
N SER A 307 -6.63 -5.68 -10.05
CA SER A 307 -6.18 -4.33 -9.74
C SER A 307 -6.83 -3.77 -8.46
N ILE A 308 -8.14 -3.88 -8.33
CA ILE A 308 -8.88 -3.28 -7.21
C ILE A 308 -8.72 -4.07 -5.91
N ILE A 309 -8.86 -5.40 -5.93
CA ILE A 309 -8.77 -6.20 -4.69
C ILE A 309 -7.35 -6.20 -4.11
N THR A 310 -6.33 -6.12 -4.97
CA THR A 310 -4.93 -6.03 -4.52
C THR A 310 -4.52 -4.61 -4.14
N THR A 311 -5.44 -3.66 -4.34
CA THR A 311 -5.21 -2.23 -4.14
C THR A 311 -4.08 -1.68 -5.01
N THR A 312 -3.89 -2.24 -6.22
CA THR A 312 -2.86 -1.77 -7.15
C THR A 312 -3.31 -0.52 -7.91
N GLY A 313 -4.55 -0.48 -8.42
CA GLY A 313 -5.10 0.71 -9.07
C GLY A 313 -4.76 0.90 -10.55
N TYR A 314 -4.08 -0.01 -11.22
CA TYR A 314 -3.93 0.04 -12.67
C TYR A 314 -5.26 -0.17 -13.40
N ALA A 315 -5.40 0.46 -14.57
CA ALA A 315 -6.59 0.32 -15.41
C ALA A 315 -6.22 -0.03 -16.86
N THR A 316 -7.05 -0.85 -17.50
CA THR A 316 -6.98 -1.16 -18.94
C THR A 316 -8.19 -0.64 -19.68
N THR A 317 -9.19 -0.18 -18.98
CA THR A 317 -10.44 0.37 -19.50
C THR A 317 -11.09 1.26 -18.45
N ASP A 318 -11.94 2.17 -18.91
CA ASP A 318 -12.74 2.99 -18.00
C ASP A 318 -13.94 2.18 -17.48
N PHE A 319 -13.83 1.70 -16.24
CA PHE A 319 -14.92 0.95 -15.60
C PHE A 319 -16.07 1.85 -15.08
N ASN A 320 -15.97 3.18 -15.19
CA ASN A 320 -17.11 4.07 -14.96
C ASN A 320 -18.26 3.79 -15.93
N THR A 321 -17.93 3.33 -17.14
CA THR A 321 -18.92 2.99 -18.19
C THR A 321 -19.54 1.60 -18.02
N TRP A 322 -19.09 0.83 -17.02
CA TRP A 322 -19.60 -0.52 -16.80
C TRP A 322 -20.97 -0.51 -16.10
N PRO A 323 -21.78 -1.59 -16.26
CA PRO A 323 -23.06 -1.69 -15.59
C PRO A 323 -22.91 -1.62 -14.05
N GLU A 324 -23.94 -1.13 -13.37
CA GLU A 324 -23.94 -0.84 -11.93
C GLU A 324 -23.54 -2.03 -11.06
N ILE A 325 -23.91 -3.26 -11.43
CA ILE A 325 -23.50 -4.47 -10.69
C ILE A 325 -21.97 -4.59 -10.67
N SER A 326 -21.31 -4.39 -11.83
CA SER A 326 -19.87 -4.47 -11.94
C SER A 326 -19.17 -3.35 -11.15
N ARG A 327 -19.66 -2.11 -11.26
CA ARG A 327 -19.17 -0.96 -10.48
C ARG A 327 -19.32 -1.19 -8.98
N THR A 328 -20.48 -1.68 -8.53
CA THR A 328 -20.74 -1.99 -7.11
C THR A 328 -19.81 -3.09 -6.59
N ILE A 329 -19.57 -4.16 -7.37
CA ILE A 329 -18.63 -5.21 -6.98
C ILE A 329 -17.22 -4.63 -6.83
N LEU A 330 -16.75 -3.81 -7.77
CA LEU A 330 -15.44 -3.17 -7.67
C LEU A 330 -15.34 -2.30 -6.41
N VAL A 331 -16.36 -1.48 -6.10
CA VAL A 331 -16.40 -0.68 -4.86
C VAL A 331 -16.35 -1.57 -3.62
N LEU A 332 -17.08 -2.68 -3.57
CA LEU A 332 -17.01 -3.60 -2.43
C LEU A 332 -15.62 -4.24 -2.28
N LEU A 333 -14.96 -4.55 -3.41
CA LEU A 333 -13.59 -5.08 -3.39
C LEU A 333 -12.57 -4.05 -2.87
N MET A 334 -12.82 -2.73 -3.05
CA MET A 334 -11.98 -1.68 -2.48
C MET A 334 -11.86 -1.80 -0.95
N PHE A 335 -12.96 -2.15 -0.27
CA PHE A 335 -12.97 -2.31 1.19
C PHE A 335 -12.34 -3.63 1.63
N ILE A 336 -12.56 -4.72 0.89
CA ILE A 336 -12.04 -6.04 1.26
C ILE A 336 -10.52 -6.04 1.27
N GLY A 337 -9.90 -5.58 0.19
CA GLY A 337 -8.45 -5.50 0.06
C GLY A 337 -7.76 -6.86 -0.11
N ALA A 338 -6.44 -6.87 0.04
CA ALA A 338 -5.59 -8.05 -0.14
C ALA A 338 -5.44 -8.88 1.15
N CYS A 339 -4.59 -9.92 1.13
CA CYS A 339 -4.25 -10.71 2.32
C CYS A 339 -3.41 -9.90 3.32
N ALA A 340 -3.55 -10.22 4.61
CA ALA A 340 -2.62 -9.72 5.63
C ALA A 340 -1.20 -10.25 5.35
N GLY A 341 -0.18 -9.38 5.57
CA GLY A 341 1.20 -9.74 5.25
C GLY A 341 1.48 -9.86 3.75
N SER A 342 0.71 -9.16 2.92
CA SER A 342 0.99 -8.84 1.52
C SER A 342 1.37 -7.37 1.38
N THR A 343 1.65 -6.92 0.17
CA THR A 343 1.93 -5.50 -0.12
C THR A 343 0.66 -4.65 -0.21
N GLY A 344 -0.51 -5.27 -0.47
CA GLY A 344 -1.78 -4.56 -0.69
C GLY A 344 -2.33 -3.82 0.53
N GLY A 345 -3.19 -2.85 0.30
CA GLY A 345 -3.94 -2.06 1.29
C GLY A 345 -5.29 -2.67 1.69
N GLY A 346 -6.26 -1.83 2.05
CA GLY A 346 -7.62 -2.21 2.46
C GLY A 346 -7.73 -2.78 3.87
N ILE A 347 -8.95 -3.17 4.26
CA ILE A 347 -9.24 -3.74 5.60
C ILE A 347 -8.54 -5.08 5.81
N LYS A 348 -8.23 -5.83 4.77
CA LYS A 348 -7.64 -7.17 4.68
C LYS A 348 -8.68 -8.29 4.80
N VAL A 349 -8.49 -9.30 3.94
CA VAL A 349 -9.35 -10.50 3.92
C VAL A 349 -9.41 -11.17 5.30
N SER A 350 -8.31 -11.25 6.04
CA SER A 350 -8.28 -11.84 7.38
C SER A 350 -9.21 -11.14 8.38
N ARG A 351 -9.26 -9.80 8.37
CA ARG A 351 -10.16 -9.04 9.26
C ARG A 351 -11.63 -9.25 8.88
N ILE A 352 -11.94 -9.23 7.59
CA ILE A 352 -13.31 -9.54 7.12
C ILE A 352 -13.74 -10.94 7.58
N LEU A 353 -12.85 -11.94 7.48
CA LEU A 353 -13.13 -13.29 7.97
C LEU A 353 -13.35 -13.32 9.49
N ILE A 354 -12.55 -12.59 10.27
CA ILE A 354 -12.71 -12.51 11.72
C ILE A 354 -14.06 -11.85 12.06
N LEU A 355 -14.43 -10.76 11.39
CA LEU A 355 -15.71 -10.08 11.58
C LEU A 355 -16.90 -11.00 11.25
N CYS A 356 -16.88 -11.69 10.10
CA CYS A 356 -17.92 -12.65 9.73
C CYS A 356 -18.04 -13.81 10.73
N LYS A 357 -16.89 -14.33 11.20
CA LYS A 357 -16.88 -15.40 12.21
C LYS A 357 -17.36 -14.89 13.58
N THR A 358 -17.11 -13.61 13.91
CA THR A 358 -17.61 -12.97 15.13
C THR A 358 -19.13 -12.89 15.09
N VAL A 359 -19.71 -12.37 13.99
CA VAL A 359 -21.18 -12.33 13.82
C VAL A 359 -21.79 -13.73 13.92
N ARG A 360 -21.21 -14.72 13.22
CA ARG A 360 -21.68 -16.11 13.28
C ARG A 360 -21.58 -16.72 14.69
N LYS A 361 -20.56 -16.34 15.47
CA LYS A 361 -20.43 -16.75 16.87
C LYS A 361 -21.53 -16.14 17.73
N GLU A 362 -21.77 -14.82 17.61
CA GLU A 362 -22.80 -14.12 18.40
C GLU A 362 -24.20 -14.66 18.08
N LEU A 363 -24.55 -14.84 16.80
CA LEU A 363 -25.81 -15.49 16.41
C LEU A 363 -25.96 -16.89 17.03
N HIS A 364 -24.89 -17.66 17.09
CA HIS A 364 -24.92 -18.98 17.72
C HIS A 364 -25.13 -18.91 19.25
N ILE A 365 -24.53 -17.92 19.92
CA ILE A 365 -24.72 -17.69 21.36
C ILE A 365 -26.17 -17.27 21.65
N PHE A 366 -26.80 -16.43 20.80
CA PHE A 366 -28.21 -16.09 20.93
C PHE A 366 -29.12 -17.33 20.88
N LEU A 367 -28.80 -18.32 20.04
CA LEU A 367 -29.57 -19.56 19.93
C LEU A 367 -29.22 -20.55 21.04
N HIS A 368 -27.99 -20.54 21.54
CA HIS A 368 -27.48 -21.45 22.55
C HIS A 368 -26.68 -20.69 23.62
N PRO A 369 -27.34 -20.02 24.60
CA PRO A 369 -26.70 -19.12 25.56
C PRO A 369 -25.57 -19.74 26.38
N ASN A 370 -25.63 -21.04 26.65
CA ASN A 370 -24.64 -21.77 27.45
C ASN A 370 -23.47 -22.34 26.62
N ALA A 371 -23.46 -22.10 25.29
CA ALA A 371 -22.41 -22.63 24.42
C ALA A 371 -21.13 -21.78 24.46
N ILE A 372 -20.00 -22.39 24.80
CA ILE A 372 -18.69 -21.75 24.73
C ILE A 372 -18.10 -21.99 23.35
N LYS A 373 -18.18 -21.00 22.46
CA LYS A 373 -17.63 -21.07 21.11
C LYS A 373 -16.44 -20.14 20.94
N LYS A 374 -15.28 -20.71 20.58
CA LYS A 374 -14.06 -19.94 20.25
C LYS A 374 -13.98 -19.74 18.73
N ILE A 375 -13.62 -18.53 18.32
CA ILE A 375 -13.33 -18.23 16.90
C ILE A 375 -11.99 -18.89 16.55
N LYS A 376 -11.98 -19.62 15.42
CA LYS A 376 -10.77 -20.31 14.93
C LYS A 376 -10.38 -19.77 13.56
N MET A 377 -9.07 -19.72 13.28
CA MET A 377 -8.46 -19.42 11.98
C MET A 377 -7.32 -20.42 11.74
N ASP A 378 -7.28 -21.01 10.56
CA ASP A 378 -6.35 -22.10 10.23
C ASP A 378 -6.39 -23.26 11.25
N GLY A 379 -7.58 -23.57 11.79
CA GLY A 379 -7.79 -24.60 12.80
C GLY A 379 -7.39 -24.21 14.24
N LYS A 380 -6.76 -23.05 14.46
CA LYS A 380 -6.32 -22.57 15.77
C LYS A 380 -7.27 -21.52 16.34
N ALA A 381 -7.51 -21.58 17.66
CA ALA A 381 -8.29 -20.55 18.35
C ALA A 381 -7.58 -19.19 18.31
N ILE A 382 -8.31 -18.15 17.93
CA ILE A 382 -7.80 -16.77 17.95
C ILE A 382 -7.94 -16.23 19.37
N PRO A 383 -6.89 -15.55 19.90
CA PRO A 383 -6.97 -14.83 21.17
C PRO A 383 -8.08 -13.78 21.16
N HIS A 384 -8.77 -13.62 22.31
CA HIS A 384 -9.85 -12.65 22.43
C HIS A 384 -9.39 -11.21 22.16
N GLU A 385 -8.16 -10.88 22.49
CA GLU A 385 -7.55 -9.56 22.21
C GLU A 385 -7.49 -9.23 20.72
N VAL A 386 -7.20 -10.23 19.87
CA VAL A 386 -7.16 -10.04 18.41
C VAL A 386 -8.56 -9.76 17.87
N VAL A 387 -9.57 -10.49 18.35
CA VAL A 387 -10.97 -10.25 17.95
C VAL A 387 -11.42 -8.86 18.39
N ARG A 388 -11.12 -8.48 19.64
CA ARG A 388 -11.45 -7.15 20.17
C ARG A 388 -10.76 -6.04 19.38
N SER A 389 -9.47 -6.18 19.10
CA SER A 389 -8.71 -5.17 18.35
C SER A 389 -9.23 -5.04 16.91
N THR A 390 -9.66 -6.13 16.28
CA THR A 390 -10.28 -6.10 14.94
C THR A 390 -11.62 -5.34 14.95
N ASN A 391 -12.45 -5.57 15.96
CA ASN A 391 -13.73 -4.85 16.09
C ASN A 391 -13.51 -3.35 16.35
N ILE A 392 -12.56 -2.99 17.23
CA ILE A 392 -12.21 -1.58 17.49
C ILE A 392 -11.64 -0.92 16.23
N PHE A 393 -10.75 -1.62 15.50
CA PHE A 393 -10.23 -1.14 14.23
C PHE A 393 -11.35 -0.79 13.26
N PHE A 394 -12.34 -1.67 13.11
CA PHE A 394 -13.45 -1.46 12.20
C PHE A 394 -14.33 -0.26 12.61
N ILE A 395 -14.60 -0.08 13.91
CA ILE A 395 -15.34 1.07 14.42
C ILE A 395 -14.59 2.38 14.09
N VAL A 396 -13.29 2.45 14.41
CA VAL A 396 -12.48 3.64 14.16
C VAL A 396 -12.36 3.90 12.65
N TYR A 397 -12.23 2.83 11.85
CA TYR A 397 -12.22 2.91 10.39
C TYR A 397 -13.47 3.59 9.86
N VAL A 398 -14.67 3.15 10.29
CA VAL A 398 -15.96 3.74 9.85
C VAL A 398 -16.08 5.21 10.28
N LEU A 399 -15.65 5.53 11.50
CA LEU A 399 -15.70 6.91 12.01
C LEU A 399 -14.79 7.85 11.21
N ILE A 400 -13.55 7.46 10.92
CA ILE A 400 -12.64 8.28 10.10
C ILE A 400 -13.19 8.39 8.69
N PHE A 401 -13.60 7.29 8.08
CA PHE A 401 -14.17 7.26 6.74
C PHE A 401 -15.35 8.23 6.58
N ALA A 402 -16.31 8.19 7.50
CA ALA A 402 -17.45 9.09 7.50
C ALA A 402 -17.04 10.55 7.73
N SER A 403 -16.09 10.79 8.64
CA SER A 403 -15.57 12.14 8.90
C SER A 403 -14.84 12.71 7.67
N SER A 404 -14.04 11.90 6.97
CA SER A 404 -13.32 12.32 5.75
C SER A 404 -14.28 12.68 4.64
N ILE A 405 -15.34 11.88 4.40
CA ILE A 405 -16.38 12.23 3.42
C ILE A 405 -17.03 13.57 3.75
N LEU A 406 -17.38 13.79 5.02
CA LEU A 406 -18.00 15.05 5.45
C LEU A 406 -17.07 16.25 5.23
N LEU A 407 -15.76 16.07 5.52
CA LEU A 407 -14.78 17.14 5.37
C LEU A 407 -14.49 17.49 3.91
N ILE A 408 -14.39 16.50 3.00
CA ILE A 408 -14.17 16.80 1.58
C ILE A 408 -15.43 17.28 0.86
N ALA A 409 -16.61 17.09 1.44
CA ALA A 409 -17.87 17.59 0.89
C ALA A 409 -17.93 19.13 0.81
N PHE A 410 -17.01 19.87 1.49
CA PHE A 410 -16.87 21.31 1.32
C PHE A 410 -16.45 21.73 -0.10
N ASP A 411 -15.91 20.82 -0.91
CA ASP A 411 -15.56 21.10 -2.32
C ASP A 411 -16.77 20.96 -3.27
N ASP A 412 -17.95 20.61 -2.75
CA ASP A 412 -19.25 20.56 -3.46
C ASP A 412 -19.28 19.60 -4.68
N PHE A 413 -18.49 18.52 -4.63
CA PHE A 413 -18.59 17.43 -5.61
C PHE A 413 -19.72 16.46 -5.27
N ASP A 414 -20.13 15.66 -6.26
CA ASP A 414 -21.17 14.64 -6.08
C ASP A 414 -20.79 13.59 -5.06
N LEU A 415 -21.81 12.97 -4.45
CA LEU A 415 -21.60 11.99 -3.36
C LEU A 415 -20.78 10.78 -3.82
N THR A 416 -20.93 10.30 -5.06
CA THR A 416 -20.19 9.15 -5.57
C THR A 416 -18.70 9.48 -5.70
N THR A 417 -18.36 10.66 -6.22
CA THR A 417 -16.98 11.16 -6.29
C THR A 417 -16.38 11.26 -4.89
N ASN A 418 -17.06 11.93 -3.94
CA ASN A 418 -16.56 12.08 -2.58
C ASN A 418 -16.40 10.74 -1.86
N PHE A 419 -17.41 9.87 -1.93
CA PHE A 419 -17.38 8.55 -1.31
C PHE A 419 -16.22 7.70 -1.86
N THR A 420 -16.08 7.64 -3.18
CA THR A 420 -15.05 6.80 -3.79
C THR A 420 -13.65 7.42 -3.74
N ALA A 421 -13.52 8.75 -3.65
CA ALA A 421 -12.25 9.41 -3.39
C ALA A 421 -11.70 9.00 -2.01
N VAL A 422 -12.54 9.05 -0.95
CA VAL A 422 -12.15 8.57 0.38
C VAL A 422 -11.91 7.06 0.37
N ALA A 423 -12.77 6.27 -0.30
CA ALA A 423 -12.58 4.83 -0.40
C ALA A 423 -11.24 4.47 -1.06
N ALA A 424 -10.89 5.14 -2.16
CA ALA A 424 -9.66 4.93 -2.90
C ALA A 424 -8.41 5.33 -2.10
N THR A 425 -8.44 6.46 -1.39
CA THR A 425 -7.30 6.96 -0.62
C THR A 425 -7.14 6.21 0.71
N PHE A 426 -8.20 5.98 1.45
CA PHE A 426 -8.14 5.30 2.76
C PHE A 426 -7.83 3.80 2.63
N ASN A 427 -8.18 3.17 1.51
CA ASN A 427 -7.81 1.77 1.24
C ASN A 427 -6.54 1.63 0.37
N ASN A 428 -5.89 2.74 0.01
CA ASN A 428 -4.67 2.79 -0.78
C ASN A 428 -4.81 2.07 -2.14
N ILE A 429 -5.77 2.48 -2.98
CA ILE A 429 -6.12 1.82 -4.27
C ILE A 429 -5.79 2.71 -5.47
N GLY A 430 -5.99 4.03 -5.36
CA GLY A 430 -5.81 5.02 -6.41
C GLY A 430 -7.11 5.46 -7.07
N PRO A 431 -7.62 4.78 -8.10
CA PRO A 431 -8.83 5.20 -8.78
C PRO A 431 -10.08 4.89 -7.97
N GLY A 432 -11.05 5.82 -8.01
CA GLY A 432 -12.42 5.65 -7.53
C GLY A 432 -13.42 5.51 -8.67
N LEU A 433 -14.54 6.23 -8.58
CA LEU A 433 -15.57 6.36 -9.60
C LEU A 433 -15.80 7.84 -9.95
N GLU A 434 -16.52 8.10 -11.01
CA GLU A 434 -16.85 9.42 -11.56
C GLU A 434 -15.58 10.25 -11.79
N LEU A 435 -15.46 11.44 -11.19
CA LEU A 435 -14.34 12.37 -11.42
C LEU A 435 -12.97 11.82 -10.99
N VAL A 436 -12.94 10.91 -10.01
CA VAL A 436 -11.72 10.22 -9.54
C VAL A 436 -11.58 8.81 -10.13
N GLY A 437 -12.33 8.52 -11.20
CA GLY A 437 -12.26 7.24 -11.91
C GLY A 437 -10.91 6.99 -12.60
N PRO A 438 -10.80 5.89 -13.37
CA PRO A 438 -9.54 5.47 -14.01
C PRO A 438 -8.94 6.49 -14.97
N THR A 439 -9.76 7.34 -15.55
CA THR A 439 -9.38 8.42 -16.48
C THR A 439 -9.36 9.80 -15.83
N GLY A 440 -9.75 9.88 -14.55
CA GLY A 440 -9.75 11.10 -13.74
C GLY A 440 -8.49 11.27 -12.91
N ASN A 441 -8.45 12.35 -12.14
CA ASN A 441 -7.37 12.63 -11.19
C ASN A 441 -7.88 13.44 -9.99
N PHE A 442 -7.04 13.59 -8.96
CA PHE A 442 -7.37 14.32 -7.71
C PHE A 442 -6.98 15.80 -7.76
N GLY A 443 -6.50 16.31 -8.89
CA GLY A 443 -6.04 17.68 -9.04
C GLY A 443 -7.12 18.74 -8.78
N MET A 444 -8.39 18.39 -9.01
CA MET A 444 -9.54 19.27 -8.84
C MET A 444 -9.90 19.60 -7.40
N PHE A 445 -9.52 18.76 -6.43
CA PHE A 445 -9.80 19.00 -5.02
C PHE A 445 -9.05 20.22 -4.48
N SER A 446 -9.65 20.92 -3.54
CA SER A 446 -9.02 22.03 -2.81
C SER A 446 -7.78 21.54 -2.03
N TRP A 447 -6.91 22.48 -1.65
CA TRP A 447 -5.75 22.17 -0.81
C TRP A 447 -6.15 21.50 0.52
N PHE A 448 -7.30 21.89 1.08
CA PHE A 448 -7.83 21.35 2.33
C PHE A 448 -8.25 19.87 2.14
N SER A 449 -9.05 19.57 1.13
CA SER A 449 -9.48 18.20 0.81
C SER A 449 -8.29 17.30 0.46
N LYS A 450 -7.30 17.82 -0.26
CA LYS A 450 -6.05 17.09 -0.53
C LYS A 450 -5.28 16.73 0.74
N LEU A 451 -5.27 17.60 1.75
CA LEU A 451 -4.64 17.28 3.06
C LEU A 451 -5.44 16.20 3.82
N ILE A 452 -6.77 16.23 3.77
CA ILE A 452 -7.61 15.18 4.37
C ILE A 452 -7.35 13.84 3.67
N LEU A 453 -7.37 13.80 2.34
CA LEU A 453 -7.09 12.58 1.58
C LEU A 453 -5.64 12.09 1.78
N THR A 454 -4.68 13.01 1.97
CA THR A 454 -3.30 12.67 2.34
C THR A 454 -3.22 12.01 3.72
N PHE A 455 -3.99 12.52 4.69
CA PHE A 455 -4.13 11.88 6.00
C PHE A 455 -4.75 10.48 5.87
N ASP A 456 -5.80 10.33 5.05
CA ASP A 456 -6.46 9.05 4.80
C ASP A 456 -5.50 8.02 4.20
N MET A 457 -4.66 8.40 3.22
CA MET A 457 -3.63 7.53 2.65
C MET A 457 -2.63 7.03 3.70
N LEU A 458 -2.16 7.93 4.57
CA LEU A 458 -1.26 7.57 5.68
C LEU A 458 -1.96 6.70 6.72
N ALA A 459 -3.20 7.01 7.08
CA ALA A 459 -3.98 6.27 8.07
C ALA A 459 -4.30 4.85 7.58
N GLY A 460 -4.64 4.69 6.31
CA GLY A 460 -4.86 3.40 5.67
C GLY A 460 -3.61 2.54 5.68
N ARG A 461 -2.47 3.10 5.26
CA ARG A 461 -1.19 2.38 5.19
C ARG A 461 -0.64 1.98 6.55
N LEU A 462 -0.75 2.87 7.55
CA LEU A 462 -0.25 2.68 8.91
C LEU A 462 -1.24 1.96 9.83
N GLU A 463 -2.35 1.45 9.30
CA GLU A 463 -3.39 0.78 10.08
C GLU A 463 -3.97 1.63 11.21
N ILE A 464 -4.13 2.93 10.95
CA ILE A 464 -4.83 3.92 11.77
C ILE A 464 -4.12 4.25 13.09
N PHE A 465 -3.91 3.26 13.98
CA PHE A 465 -3.43 3.50 15.35
C PHE A 465 -2.07 4.17 15.47
N PRO A 466 -1.03 3.81 14.68
CA PRO A 466 0.25 4.51 14.72
C PRO A 466 0.14 6.01 14.44
N LEU A 467 -0.79 6.40 13.56
CA LEU A 467 -1.03 7.81 13.24
C LEU A 467 -1.84 8.50 14.35
N LEU A 468 -2.92 7.87 14.84
CA LEU A 468 -3.78 8.44 15.87
C LEU A 468 -3.05 8.66 17.20
N ILE A 469 -2.09 7.81 17.55
CA ILE A 469 -1.34 7.93 18.80
C ILE A 469 -0.54 9.24 18.87
N LEU A 470 -0.19 9.84 17.72
CA LEU A 470 0.49 11.14 17.67
C LEU A 470 -0.36 12.28 18.26
N PHE A 471 -1.68 12.19 18.20
CA PHE A 471 -2.62 13.21 18.69
C PHE A 471 -2.97 13.02 20.17
N VAL A 472 -2.59 11.92 20.80
CA VAL A 472 -2.87 11.65 22.20
C VAL A 472 -1.81 12.32 23.08
N ARG A 473 -2.21 13.22 23.98
CA ARG A 473 -1.30 13.97 24.88
C ARG A 473 -0.41 13.06 25.75
N ASP A 474 -0.95 11.94 26.24
CA ASP A 474 -0.21 11.00 27.10
C ASP A 474 0.92 10.27 26.34
N THR A 475 0.89 10.31 25.01
CA THR A 475 1.98 9.79 24.18
C THR A 475 3.29 10.54 24.43
N TRP A 476 3.23 11.83 24.65
CA TRP A 476 4.39 12.72 24.76
C TRP A 476 4.92 12.87 26.19
N LYS A 477 4.20 12.38 27.21
CA LYS A 477 4.66 12.40 28.60
C LYS A 477 5.80 11.43 28.82
N LYS A 478 6.81 11.87 29.60
CA LYS A 478 7.84 10.97 30.15
C LYS A 478 7.21 10.16 31.27
N PHE A 479 7.43 8.84 31.27
CA PHE A 479 7.24 8.02 32.45
C PHE A 479 8.47 8.09 33.32
#